data_9fb65b51d7fe912efc70a57e3895bd5f
#
_entry.id   9fb65b51d7fe912efc70a57e3895bd5f
#
_cell.length_a   1.000
_cell.length_b   1.000
_cell.length_c   1.000
_cell.angle_alpha   90.00
_cell.angle_beta   90.00
_cell.angle_gamma   90.00
#
_symmetry.space_group_name_H-M   'P 1'
#
loop_
_entity.id
_entity.type
_entity.pdbx_description
1 polymer ?
#
loop_
_entity_poly.entity_id
_entity_poly.type
_entity_poly.pdbx_seq_one_letter_code
_entity_poly.pdbx_strand_id
1 'polypeptide(L)'
;FRSEIEVTKKLGSFNNFYKKTITTGSHKNSIQKIINNEVDIACIDAISYKNIKRAEPEIGDKLRIIGRSIISPAPPLVTHKDSPLCSSRGLIRALNSALNLMDKESKDALRIKRFSFVPFDTYNSQI
;
A
#
# COMPACT_ATOMS: atom_id res chain seq x y z
N PHE A 1 1.79 -4.03 -8.15
CA PHE A 1 3.09 -4.54 -8.63
C PHE A 1 3.22 -6.06 -8.47
N ARG A 2 2.96 -6.58 -7.29
CA ARG A 2 3.12 -8.02 -6.99
C ARG A 2 1.97 -8.89 -7.50
N SER A 3 0.75 -8.45 -7.35
CA SER A 3 -0.42 -9.11 -7.93
C SER A 3 -0.34 -9.19 -9.46
N GLU A 4 0.28 -8.21 -10.08
CA GLU A 4 0.55 -8.19 -11.51
C GLU A 4 1.56 -9.27 -11.90
N ILE A 5 2.64 -9.44 -11.12
CA ILE A 5 3.66 -10.47 -11.37
C ILE A 5 3.06 -11.88 -11.20
N GLU A 6 2.22 -12.12 -10.20
CA GLU A 6 1.58 -13.44 -10.03
C GLU A 6 0.59 -13.79 -11.15
N VAL A 7 -0.21 -12.82 -11.57
CA VAL A 7 -1.15 -13.01 -12.68
C VAL A 7 -0.40 -13.26 -13.98
N THR A 8 0.67 -12.52 -14.23
CA THR A 8 1.46 -12.67 -15.46
C THR A 8 2.31 -13.92 -15.50
N LYS A 9 2.81 -14.43 -14.37
CA LYS A 9 3.45 -15.76 -14.30
C LYS A 9 2.52 -16.89 -14.74
N LYS A 10 1.21 -16.76 -14.48
CA LYS A 10 0.20 -17.76 -14.90
C LYS A 10 -0.28 -17.60 -16.34
N LEU A 11 -0.20 -16.41 -16.90
CA LEU A 11 -0.73 -16.06 -18.22
C LEU A 11 0.34 -15.82 -19.30
N GLY A 12 1.60 -16.03 -18.98
CA GLY A 12 2.72 -15.79 -19.88
C GLY A 12 3.51 -14.52 -19.50
N SER A 13 3.78 -13.65 -20.44
CA SER A 13 4.57 -12.43 -20.21
C SER A 13 3.68 -11.25 -19.80
N PHE A 14 4.16 -10.43 -18.85
CA PHE A 14 3.55 -9.15 -18.48
C PHE A 14 3.24 -8.27 -19.70
N ASN A 15 4.16 -8.20 -20.63
CA ASN A 15 4.03 -7.39 -21.86
C ASN A 15 2.93 -7.89 -22.81
N ASN A 16 2.52 -9.14 -22.70
CA ASN A 16 1.46 -9.70 -23.54
C ASN A 16 0.06 -9.58 -22.91
N PHE A 17 0.00 -9.30 -21.60
CA PHE A 17 -1.28 -9.18 -20.90
C PHE A 17 -1.86 -7.76 -20.99
N TYR A 18 -1.03 -6.74 -20.86
CA TYR A 18 -1.46 -5.35 -20.92
C TYR A 18 -1.10 -4.73 -22.27
N LYS A 19 -2.11 -4.19 -22.95
CA LYS A 19 -1.89 -3.42 -24.19
C LYS A 19 -1.05 -2.17 -23.94
N LYS A 20 -1.26 -1.51 -22.79
CA LYS A 20 -0.56 -0.29 -22.41
C LYS A 20 -0.55 -0.14 -20.90
N THR A 21 0.53 0.39 -20.34
CA THR A 21 0.63 0.80 -18.93
C THR A 21 0.83 2.30 -18.83
N ILE A 22 0.28 2.93 -17.80
CA ILE A 22 0.36 4.37 -17.55
C ILE A 22 0.86 4.61 -16.12
N THR A 23 1.88 5.42 -15.98
CA THR A 23 2.32 5.90 -14.66
C THR A 23 1.53 7.15 -14.30
N THR A 24 0.76 7.08 -13.22
CA THR A 24 -0.18 8.14 -12.82
C THR A 24 0.34 9.04 -11.69
N GLY A 25 1.42 8.63 -11.03
CA GLY A 25 2.05 9.35 -9.91
C GLY A 25 1.35 9.19 -8.56
N SER A 26 0.07 8.80 -8.50
CA SER A 26 -0.64 8.57 -7.24
C SER A 26 -1.81 7.59 -7.38
N HIS A 27 -2.20 6.97 -6.27
CA HIS A 27 -3.40 6.11 -6.23
C HIS A 27 -4.68 6.89 -6.54
N LYS A 28 -4.78 8.14 -6.10
CA LYS A 28 -5.93 9.00 -6.42
C LYS A 28 -6.03 9.25 -7.93
N ASN A 29 -4.93 9.58 -8.57
CA ASN A 29 -4.89 9.77 -10.03
C ASN A 29 -5.24 8.46 -10.78
N SER A 30 -4.76 7.31 -10.30
CA SER A 30 -5.11 6.02 -10.89
C SER A 30 -6.61 5.74 -10.82
N ILE A 31 -7.23 6.01 -9.68
CA ILE A 31 -8.68 5.89 -9.49
C ILE A 31 -9.42 6.81 -10.44
N GLN A 32 -9.01 8.07 -10.54
CA GLN A 32 -9.67 9.03 -11.43
C GLN A 32 -9.60 8.59 -12.90
N LYS A 33 -8.49 7.99 -13.33
CA LYS A 33 -8.37 7.46 -14.70
C LYS A 33 -9.30 6.28 -14.96
N ILE A 34 -9.59 5.42 -13.97
CA ILE A 34 -10.61 4.38 -14.11
C ILE A 34 -12.00 5.02 -14.24
N ILE A 35 -12.33 5.99 -13.40
CA ILE A 35 -13.62 6.68 -13.39
C ILE A 35 -13.87 7.38 -14.74
N ASN A 36 -12.82 7.94 -15.33
CA ASN A 36 -12.87 8.60 -16.63
C ASN A 36 -12.84 7.62 -17.83
N ASN A 37 -12.79 6.30 -17.58
CA ASN A 37 -12.62 5.27 -18.62
C ASN A 37 -11.34 5.42 -19.47
N GLU A 38 -10.28 6.03 -18.87
CA GLU A 38 -8.97 6.16 -19.53
C GLU A 38 -8.09 4.90 -19.35
N VAL A 39 -8.42 4.08 -18.36
CA VAL A 39 -7.79 2.77 -18.07
C VAL A 39 -8.82 1.78 -17.57
N ASP A 40 -8.61 0.50 -17.87
CA ASP A 40 -9.53 -0.58 -17.51
C ASP A 40 -9.30 -1.09 -16.07
N ILE A 41 -8.07 -0.99 -15.57
CA ILE A 41 -7.65 -1.57 -14.29
C ILE A 41 -6.53 -0.74 -13.66
N ALA A 42 -6.48 -0.70 -12.33
CA ALA A 42 -5.37 -0.12 -11.59
C ALA A 42 -5.06 -0.91 -10.31
N CYS A 43 -3.79 -0.89 -9.89
CA CYS A 43 -3.35 -1.41 -8.61
C CYS A 43 -3.34 -0.29 -7.58
N ILE A 44 -4.17 -0.44 -6.55
CA ILE A 44 -4.34 0.56 -5.47
C ILE A 44 -4.04 -0.11 -4.15
N ASP A 45 -3.23 0.51 -3.29
CA ASP A 45 -3.03 -0.02 -1.94
C ASP A 45 -4.32 0.08 -1.10
N ALA A 46 -4.48 -0.88 -0.18
CA ALA A 46 -5.71 -1.02 0.58
C ALA A 46 -5.99 0.15 1.52
N ILE A 47 -4.95 0.82 2.03
CA ILE A 47 -5.09 1.97 2.94
C ILE A 47 -5.52 3.19 2.14
N SER A 48 -4.83 3.49 1.05
CA SER A 48 -5.20 4.59 0.14
C SER A 48 -6.62 4.43 -0.39
N TYR A 49 -7.00 3.23 -0.84
CA TYR A 49 -8.38 2.99 -1.29
C TYR A 49 -9.42 3.28 -0.21
N LYS A 50 -9.19 2.78 1.01
CA LYS A 50 -10.12 3.02 2.13
C LYS A 50 -10.20 4.48 2.53
N ASN A 51 -9.07 5.20 2.53
CA ASN A 51 -9.04 6.62 2.88
C ASN A 51 -9.74 7.47 1.81
N ILE A 52 -9.49 7.19 0.53
CA ILE A 52 -10.17 7.87 -0.57
C ILE A 52 -11.68 7.62 -0.51
N LYS A 53 -12.11 6.36 -0.34
CA LYS A 53 -13.53 6.02 -0.21
C LYS A 53 -14.20 6.67 1.00
N ARG A 54 -13.46 6.93 2.10
CA ARG A 54 -13.99 7.66 3.25
C ARG A 54 -14.17 9.15 2.97
N ALA A 55 -13.22 9.74 2.25
CA ALA A 55 -13.24 11.16 1.89
C ALA A 55 -14.25 11.47 0.77
N GLU A 56 -14.40 10.55 -0.17
CA GLU A 56 -15.23 10.67 -1.36
C GLU A 56 -16.05 9.36 -1.54
N PRO A 57 -17.15 9.18 -0.77
CA PRO A 57 -17.92 7.91 -0.74
C PRO A 57 -18.43 7.47 -2.12
N GLU A 58 -18.79 8.40 -2.99
CA GLU A 58 -19.30 8.18 -4.34
C GLU A 58 -18.29 7.47 -5.26
N ILE A 59 -17.00 7.54 -4.94
CA ILE A 59 -15.95 6.80 -5.65
C ILE A 59 -16.16 5.29 -5.47
N GLY A 60 -16.64 4.87 -4.27
CA GLY A 60 -16.88 3.47 -3.98
C GLY A 60 -17.92 2.82 -4.91
N ASP A 61 -18.90 3.57 -5.34
CA ASP A 61 -19.99 3.08 -6.18
C ASP A 61 -19.59 2.97 -7.66
N LYS A 62 -18.55 3.70 -8.05
CA LYS A 62 -18.00 3.69 -9.41
C LYS A 62 -16.90 2.66 -9.62
N LEU A 63 -16.47 1.96 -8.56
CA LEU A 63 -15.34 1.05 -8.61
C LEU A 63 -15.72 -0.35 -8.11
N ARG A 64 -15.14 -1.36 -8.73
CA ARG A 64 -15.25 -2.76 -8.32
C ARG A 64 -13.86 -3.33 -8.02
N ILE A 65 -13.71 -3.94 -6.85
CA ILE A 65 -12.50 -4.72 -6.54
C ILE A 65 -12.59 -6.06 -7.29
N ILE A 66 -11.67 -6.28 -8.22
CA ILE A 66 -11.61 -7.49 -9.05
C ILE A 66 -10.64 -8.55 -8.49
N GLY A 67 -9.73 -8.16 -7.60
CA GLY A 67 -8.77 -9.07 -6.98
C GLY A 67 -8.05 -8.41 -5.81
N ARG A 68 -7.36 -9.23 -5.04
CA ARG A 68 -6.49 -8.79 -3.93
C ARG A 68 -5.16 -9.53 -4.04
N SER A 69 -4.06 -8.82 -3.75
CA SER A 69 -2.74 -9.45 -3.59
C SER A 69 -2.70 -10.29 -2.31
N ILE A 70 -1.67 -11.13 -2.21
CA ILE A 70 -1.30 -11.72 -0.92
C ILE A 70 -0.96 -10.63 0.09
N ILE A 71 -1.15 -10.94 1.37
CA ILE A 71 -0.76 -10.03 2.46
C ILE A 71 0.77 -9.91 2.47
N SER A 72 1.25 -8.69 2.49
CA SER A 72 2.68 -8.36 2.61
C SER A 72 2.90 -7.46 3.82
N PRO A 73 4.11 -7.44 4.41
CA PRO A 73 4.46 -6.46 5.43
C PRO A 73 4.24 -5.03 4.91
N ALA A 74 3.92 -4.13 5.82
CA ALA A 74 3.91 -2.70 5.51
C ALA A 74 5.30 -2.23 5.06
N PRO A 75 5.42 -1.15 4.28
CA PRO A 75 6.71 -0.59 3.92
C PRO A 75 7.58 -0.37 5.17
N PRO A 76 8.88 -0.73 5.14
CA PRO A 76 9.75 -0.56 6.28
C PRO A 76 10.04 0.92 6.54
N LEU A 77 10.19 1.29 7.80
CA LEU A 77 10.82 2.55 8.15
C LEU A 77 12.33 2.41 7.95
N VAL A 78 12.93 3.34 7.27
CA VAL A 78 14.37 3.36 6.98
C VAL A 78 15.00 4.63 7.52
N THR A 79 16.26 4.53 7.93
CA THR A 79 17.07 5.68 8.38
C THR A 79 18.48 5.54 7.83
N HIS A 80 19.27 6.62 7.90
CA HIS A 80 20.67 6.55 7.53
C HIS A 80 21.42 5.60 8.48
N LYS A 81 22.37 4.81 7.96
CA LYS A 81 23.13 3.80 8.73
C LYS A 81 23.83 4.37 9.96
N ASP A 82 24.29 5.61 9.90
CA ASP A 82 25.01 6.31 10.97
C ASP A 82 24.06 7.17 11.84
N SER A 83 22.74 7.01 11.71
CA SER A 83 21.78 7.74 12.52
C SER A 83 21.83 7.28 13.98
N PRO A 84 21.76 8.20 14.95
CA PRO A 84 21.66 7.84 16.37
C PRO A 84 20.36 7.07 16.70
N LEU A 85 19.39 7.07 15.77
CA LEU A 85 18.15 6.30 15.87
C LEU A 85 18.32 4.82 15.47
N CYS A 86 19.55 4.32 15.29
CA CYS A 86 19.83 2.94 14.85
C CYS A 86 19.37 1.84 15.81
N SER A 87 18.95 2.16 17.04
CA SER A 87 18.30 1.17 17.92
C SER A 87 16.86 0.94 17.50
N SER A 88 16.64 -0.09 16.68
CA SER A 88 15.28 -0.49 16.25
C SER A 88 14.31 -0.69 17.41
N ARG A 89 14.78 -1.22 18.54
CA ARG A 89 13.94 -1.42 19.76
C ARG A 89 13.53 -0.09 20.40
N GLY A 90 14.44 0.88 20.48
CA GLY A 90 14.16 2.21 21.01
C GLY A 90 13.13 2.94 20.16
N LEU A 91 13.34 2.94 18.84
CA LEU A 91 12.42 3.57 17.89
C LEU A 91 11.03 2.92 17.93
N ILE A 92 10.94 1.59 17.93
CA ILE A 92 9.66 0.87 18.01
C ILE A 92 8.90 1.24 19.29
N ARG A 93 9.59 1.32 20.44
CA ARG A 93 8.95 1.75 21.70
C ARG A 93 8.44 3.18 21.61
N ALA A 94 9.24 4.11 21.13
CA ALA A 94 8.85 5.51 20.99
C ALA A 94 7.64 5.68 20.06
N LEU A 95 7.64 5.02 18.91
CA LEU A 95 6.53 5.05 17.96
C LEU A 95 5.25 4.44 18.53
N ASN A 96 5.33 3.33 19.25
CA ASN A 96 4.16 2.74 19.90
C ASN A 96 3.65 3.61 21.05
N SER A 97 4.53 4.25 21.83
CA SER A 97 4.13 5.21 22.84
C SER A 97 3.42 6.43 22.23
N ALA A 98 3.97 7.00 21.15
CA ALA A 98 3.32 8.08 20.42
C ALA A 98 1.94 7.65 19.87
N LEU A 99 1.87 6.45 19.29
CA LEU A 99 0.60 5.91 18.79
C LEU A 99 -0.43 5.76 19.91
N ASN A 100 -0.03 5.35 21.11
CA ASN A 100 -0.94 5.22 22.26
C ASN A 100 -1.49 6.57 22.74
N LEU A 101 -0.71 7.65 22.62
CA LEU A 101 -1.10 9.00 23.00
C LEU A 101 -2.01 9.69 21.98
N MET A 102 -2.10 9.17 20.77
CA MET A 102 -2.96 9.75 19.73
C MET A 102 -4.44 9.59 20.09
N ASP A 103 -5.26 10.54 19.68
CA ASP A 103 -6.72 10.44 19.75
C ASP A 103 -7.25 9.31 18.84
N LYS A 104 -8.50 8.93 19.09
CA LYS A 104 -9.14 7.83 18.38
C LYS A 104 -9.30 8.12 16.89
N GLU A 105 -9.66 9.34 16.53
CA GLU A 105 -9.92 9.73 15.13
C GLU A 105 -8.63 9.61 14.31
N SER A 106 -7.53 10.13 14.84
CA SER A 106 -6.20 10.01 14.23
C SER A 106 -5.74 8.55 14.07
N LYS A 107 -5.95 7.71 15.10
CA LYS A 107 -5.66 6.27 15.03
C LYS A 107 -6.47 5.57 13.94
N ASP A 108 -7.76 5.87 13.87
CA ASP A 108 -8.66 5.28 12.88
C ASP A 108 -8.31 5.75 11.46
N ALA A 109 -7.82 6.98 11.32
CA ALA A 109 -7.34 7.51 10.05
C ALA A 109 -6.05 6.83 9.58
N LEU A 110 -5.07 6.70 10.46
CA LEU A 110 -3.78 6.06 10.16
C LEU A 110 -3.91 4.55 9.92
N ARG A 111 -4.87 3.89 10.56
CA ARG A 111 -5.06 2.41 10.51
C ARG A 111 -3.82 1.63 10.92
N ILE A 112 -2.95 2.23 11.71
CA ILE A 112 -1.78 1.59 12.29
C ILE A 112 -2.15 1.06 13.67
N LYS A 113 -2.06 -0.26 13.86
CA LYS A 113 -2.33 -0.90 15.15
C LYS A 113 -1.11 -0.87 16.06
N ARG A 114 0.06 -1.09 15.48
CA ARG A 114 1.35 -1.11 16.20
C ARG A 114 2.51 -1.08 15.22
N PHE A 115 3.66 -0.69 15.72
CA PHE A 115 4.96 -0.89 15.07
C PHE A 115 5.62 -2.15 15.64
N SER A 116 6.20 -2.96 14.79
CA SER A 116 6.88 -4.21 15.19
C SER A 116 8.12 -4.43 14.34
N PHE A 117 9.07 -5.17 14.89
CA PHE A 117 10.20 -5.64 14.11
C PHE A 117 9.72 -6.70 13.09
N VAL A 118 10.17 -6.56 11.87
CA VAL A 118 9.97 -7.54 10.80
C VAL A 118 11.35 -7.87 10.25
N PRO A 119 11.76 -9.15 10.24
CA PRO A 119 13.04 -9.56 9.67
C PRO A 119 13.15 -9.16 8.19
N PHE A 120 14.34 -8.72 7.77
CA PHE A 120 14.58 -8.27 6.39
C PHE A 120 14.24 -9.37 5.35
N ASP A 121 14.52 -10.62 5.67
CA ASP A 121 14.22 -11.77 4.80
C ASP A 121 12.73 -11.92 4.50
N THR A 122 11.85 -11.44 5.40
CA THR A 122 10.41 -11.41 5.14
C THR A 122 10.05 -10.53 3.94
N TYR A 123 10.85 -9.53 3.64
CA TYR A 123 10.67 -8.69 2.46
C TYR A 123 11.26 -9.35 1.20
N ASN A 124 12.40 -10.04 1.33
CA ASN A 124 13.07 -10.73 0.20
C ASN A 124 12.28 -11.93 -0.32
N SER A 125 11.63 -12.69 0.56
CA SER A 125 10.81 -13.84 0.15
C SER A 125 9.61 -13.44 -0.71
N GLN A 126 9.51 -12.17 -1.00
CA GLN A 126 8.39 -11.54 -1.68
C GLN A 126 8.78 -10.95 -3.04
N ILE A 127 10.03 -11.00 -3.43
CA ILE A 127 10.54 -10.66 -4.74
C ILE A 127 10.75 -11.93 -5.55
#